data_c5fb1fcdfcf5fbba2ef166ecc3bd5c08
#
_entry.id   c5fb1fcdfcf5fbba2ef166ecc3bd5c08
#
_cell.length_a   1.000
_cell.length_b   1.000
_cell.length_c   1.000
_cell.angle_alpha   90.00
_cell.angle_beta   90.00
_cell.angle_gamma   90.00
#
_symmetry.space_group_name_H-M   'P 1'
#
loop_
_entity.id
_entity.type
_entity.pdbx_description
1 polymer ?
#
loop_
_entity_poly.entity_id
_entity_poly.type
_entity_poly.pdbx_seq_one_letter_code
_entity_poly.pdbx_strand_id
1 'polypeptide(L)'
;MLGGVTVNFILAIIIYIGLAYVYGSSSISLSSVKDGFVIDNPILVESGFKTGDKILSYDNKEISTYSELRKSIVSASIYEVERDGEKLEVSLPTDFLGRLSSSENPSLFEFRTPFIIQSVSEESLNKDYDIRQGDMIVSLNNQEIKYTDQLIPLLEKNKNTTVEVELLRDSFKIQKTLNVDKDGKLGFMQGASIKDMLDLEYLEVTNNSYSFIESIQIGTNNFVSFFGFYLEQFAAIFNPSTGAYKGLGGFLAIGNIFPGTWDWQSFWDRTAIL
;
A
#
# COMPACT_ATOMS: atom_id res chain seq x y z
N MET A 1 18.54 -10.28 -35.38
CA MET A 1 17.97 -9.40 -34.38
C MET A 1 17.23 -10.12 -33.25
N LEU A 2 16.64 -11.31 -33.45
CA LEU A 2 15.91 -12.06 -32.39
C LEU A 2 16.83 -12.66 -31.31
N GLY A 3 18.12 -12.90 -31.58
CA GLY A 3 19.02 -13.55 -30.61
C GLY A 3 19.18 -12.81 -29.27
N GLY A 4 19.31 -11.47 -29.31
CA GLY A 4 19.46 -10.68 -28.09
C GLY A 4 18.21 -10.75 -27.19
N VAL A 5 17.03 -10.64 -27.79
CA VAL A 5 15.76 -10.74 -27.05
C VAL A 5 15.60 -12.13 -26.42
N THR A 6 15.91 -13.20 -27.17
CA THR A 6 15.85 -14.57 -26.66
C THR A 6 16.77 -14.77 -25.45
N VAL A 7 18.01 -14.24 -25.53
CA VAL A 7 18.98 -14.32 -24.42
C VAL A 7 18.44 -13.57 -23.19
N ASN A 8 17.86 -12.38 -23.36
CA ASN A 8 17.27 -11.62 -22.24
C ASN A 8 16.11 -12.38 -21.56
N PHE A 9 15.22 -13.03 -22.32
CA PHE A 9 14.15 -13.87 -21.75
C PHE A 9 14.71 -15.03 -20.94
N ILE A 10 15.72 -15.74 -21.48
CA ILE A 10 16.34 -16.86 -20.76
C ILE A 10 17.01 -16.36 -19.48
N LEU A 11 17.72 -15.23 -19.56
CA LEU A 11 18.39 -14.63 -18.41
C LEU A 11 17.38 -14.21 -17.34
N ALA A 12 16.28 -13.58 -17.73
CA ALA A 12 15.21 -13.20 -16.79
C ALA A 12 14.64 -14.42 -16.07
N ILE A 13 14.36 -15.52 -16.78
CA ILE A 13 13.89 -16.77 -16.15
C ILE A 13 14.92 -17.30 -15.15
N ILE A 14 16.20 -17.32 -15.51
CA ILE A 14 17.28 -17.78 -14.61
C ILE A 14 17.33 -16.89 -13.35
N ILE A 15 17.22 -15.57 -13.50
CA ILE A 15 17.23 -14.64 -12.37
C ILE A 15 16.01 -14.90 -11.47
N TYR A 16 14.79 -15.05 -12.02
CA TYR A 16 13.59 -15.34 -11.21
C TYR A 16 13.69 -16.69 -10.48
N ILE A 17 14.31 -17.72 -11.09
CA ILE A 17 14.60 -19.00 -10.43
C ILE A 17 15.56 -18.78 -9.25
N GLY A 18 16.66 -18.02 -9.49
CA GLY A 18 17.63 -17.68 -8.46
C GLY A 18 17.01 -16.89 -7.30
N LEU A 19 16.17 -15.89 -7.60
CA LEU A 19 15.46 -15.12 -6.60
C LEU A 19 14.52 -16.00 -5.76
N ALA A 20 13.73 -16.86 -6.39
CA ALA A 20 12.87 -17.81 -5.69
C ALA A 20 13.66 -18.76 -4.78
N TYR A 21 14.80 -19.26 -5.23
CA TYR A 21 15.65 -20.16 -4.46
C TYR A 21 16.32 -19.49 -3.26
N VAL A 22 16.87 -18.29 -3.45
CA VAL A 22 17.69 -17.60 -2.43
C VAL A 22 16.80 -16.84 -1.43
N TYR A 23 15.77 -16.18 -1.90
CA TYR A 23 14.94 -15.28 -1.08
C TYR A 23 13.54 -15.81 -0.80
N GLY A 24 13.08 -16.83 -1.55
CA GLY A 24 11.70 -17.30 -1.45
C GLY A 24 10.70 -16.29 -2.00
N SER A 25 9.52 -16.25 -1.38
CA SER A 25 8.52 -15.23 -1.66
C SER A 25 7.88 -14.74 -0.36
N SER A 26 7.57 -13.45 -0.33
CA SER A 26 6.80 -12.83 0.75
C SER A 26 5.55 -12.18 0.18
N SER A 27 4.41 -12.41 0.77
CA SER A 27 3.15 -11.80 0.34
C SER A 27 2.28 -11.40 1.54
N ILE A 28 1.63 -10.24 1.44
CA ILE A 28 0.60 -9.81 2.39
C ILE A 28 -0.72 -10.37 1.86
N SER A 29 -1.39 -11.21 2.68
CA SER A 29 -2.70 -11.74 2.34
C SER A 29 -3.77 -10.67 2.49
N LEU A 30 -4.68 -10.54 1.52
CA LEU A 30 -5.82 -9.62 1.65
C LEU A 30 -6.79 -10.04 2.75
N SER A 31 -6.85 -11.32 3.09
CA SER A 31 -7.66 -11.79 4.22
C SER A 31 -7.19 -11.27 5.58
N SER A 32 -5.92 -10.83 5.69
CA SER A 32 -5.41 -10.19 6.90
C SER A 32 -5.83 -8.73 7.03
N VAL A 33 -6.25 -8.07 5.94
CA VAL A 33 -6.72 -6.69 5.92
C VAL A 33 -8.19 -6.63 6.38
N LYS A 34 -8.41 -6.89 7.67
CA LYS A 34 -9.74 -7.14 8.25
C LYS A 34 -10.71 -5.95 8.14
N ASP A 35 -10.19 -4.73 8.17
CA ASP A 35 -11.00 -3.51 8.18
C ASP A 35 -10.84 -2.67 6.89
N GLY A 36 -10.43 -3.32 5.80
CA GLY A 36 -10.29 -2.71 4.48
C GLY A 36 -9.15 -1.70 4.36
N PHE A 37 -9.25 -0.85 3.35
CA PHE A 37 -8.20 0.10 2.97
C PHE A 37 -8.60 1.55 3.25
N VAL A 38 -7.60 2.44 3.36
CA VAL A 38 -7.82 3.89 3.25
C VAL A 38 -8.06 4.21 1.78
N ILE A 39 -9.11 4.96 1.51
CA ILE A 39 -9.45 5.48 0.19
C ILE A 39 -9.53 7.00 0.28
N ASP A 40 -8.47 7.65 -0.11
CA ASP A 40 -8.35 9.12 -0.14
C ASP A 40 -8.05 9.66 -1.55
N ASN A 41 -7.73 8.76 -2.50
CA ASN A 41 -7.58 9.14 -3.90
C ASN A 41 -8.89 9.65 -4.47
N PRO A 42 -8.94 10.91 -5.00
CA PRO A 42 -10.20 11.50 -5.48
C PRO A 42 -10.89 10.67 -6.56
N ILE A 43 -10.12 9.98 -7.43
CA ILE A 43 -10.68 9.19 -8.54
C ILE A 43 -11.38 7.94 -8.00
N LEU A 44 -10.80 7.29 -6.99
CA LEU A 44 -11.44 6.15 -6.32
C LEU A 44 -12.70 6.59 -5.57
N VAL A 45 -12.64 7.71 -4.85
CA VAL A 45 -13.80 8.27 -4.15
C VAL A 45 -14.94 8.60 -5.12
N GLU A 46 -14.64 9.27 -6.23
CA GLU A 46 -15.61 9.55 -7.31
C GLU A 46 -16.19 8.28 -7.93
N SER A 47 -15.39 7.22 -8.03
CA SER A 47 -15.83 5.90 -8.53
C SER A 47 -16.75 5.18 -7.54
N GLY A 48 -16.84 5.64 -6.28
CA GLY A 48 -17.71 5.09 -5.27
C GLY A 48 -17.03 4.20 -4.23
N PHE A 49 -15.70 4.08 -4.26
CA PHE A 49 -14.94 3.44 -3.17
C PHE A 49 -15.01 4.29 -1.89
N LYS A 50 -14.91 3.63 -0.75
CA LYS A 50 -14.85 4.27 0.57
C LYS A 50 -13.78 3.64 1.44
N THR A 51 -13.21 4.43 2.35
CA THR A 51 -12.35 3.90 3.41
C THR A 51 -13.10 2.83 4.20
N GLY A 52 -12.45 1.68 4.39
CA GLY A 52 -13.03 0.49 5.01
C GLY A 52 -13.50 -0.57 4.01
N ASP A 53 -13.52 -0.28 2.71
CA ASP A 53 -13.81 -1.31 1.70
C ASP A 53 -12.74 -2.40 1.71
N LYS A 54 -13.18 -3.67 1.77
CA LYS A 54 -12.33 -4.83 1.54
C LYS A 54 -12.49 -5.25 0.09
N ILE A 55 -11.39 -5.38 -0.61
CA ILE A 55 -11.38 -5.74 -2.03
C ILE A 55 -11.38 -7.27 -2.13
N LEU A 56 -12.37 -7.83 -2.83
CA LEU A 56 -12.56 -9.27 -2.98
C LEU A 56 -12.09 -9.79 -4.33
N SER A 57 -12.49 -9.11 -5.40
CA SER A 57 -12.20 -9.53 -6.77
C SER A 57 -12.18 -8.34 -7.72
N TYR A 58 -11.67 -8.54 -8.93
CA TYR A 58 -11.84 -7.63 -10.06
C TYR A 58 -12.20 -8.43 -11.32
N ASP A 59 -13.10 -7.93 -12.13
CA ASP A 59 -13.54 -8.56 -13.40
C ASP A 59 -13.78 -10.08 -13.25
N ASN A 60 -14.43 -10.51 -12.16
CA ASN A 60 -14.68 -11.91 -11.74
C ASN A 60 -13.41 -12.73 -11.43
N LYS A 61 -12.26 -12.11 -11.20
CA LYS A 61 -11.02 -12.77 -10.75
C LYS A 61 -10.81 -12.48 -9.27
N GLU A 62 -10.73 -13.50 -8.44
CA GLU A 62 -10.42 -13.35 -7.02
C GLU A 62 -9.01 -12.76 -6.82
N ILE A 63 -8.87 -11.94 -5.79
CA ILE A 63 -7.60 -11.34 -5.37
C ILE A 63 -7.23 -11.89 -4.01
N SER A 64 -6.10 -12.54 -3.90
CA SER A 64 -5.63 -13.16 -2.65
C SER A 64 -4.55 -12.34 -1.95
N THR A 65 -3.77 -11.56 -2.69
CA THR A 65 -2.62 -10.83 -2.16
C THR A 65 -2.65 -9.34 -2.51
N TYR A 66 -2.01 -8.54 -1.67
CA TYR A 66 -1.86 -7.10 -1.92
C TYR A 66 -1.09 -6.80 -3.20
N SER A 67 -0.12 -7.66 -3.57
CA SER A 67 0.60 -7.53 -4.85
C SER A 67 -0.32 -7.71 -6.06
N GLU A 68 -1.24 -8.69 -6.01
CA GLU A 68 -2.25 -8.89 -7.05
C GLU A 68 -3.20 -7.69 -7.14
N LEU A 69 -3.66 -7.17 -6.00
CA LEU A 69 -4.48 -5.96 -5.95
C LEU A 69 -3.78 -4.77 -6.64
N ARG A 70 -2.52 -4.54 -6.34
CA ARG A 70 -1.76 -3.46 -6.98
C ARG A 70 -1.59 -3.63 -8.48
N LYS A 71 -1.41 -4.87 -8.94
CA LYS A 71 -1.28 -5.18 -10.37
C LYS A 71 -2.61 -5.05 -11.10
N SER A 72 -3.74 -5.40 -10.46
CA SER A 72 -5.06 -5.36 -11.08
C SER A 72 -5.47 -3.97 -11.58
N ILE A 73 -4.93 -2.91 -10.98
CA ILE A 73 -5.20 -1.51 -11.34
C ILE A 73 -4.98 -1.20 -12.83
N VAL A 74 -4.06 -1.91 -13.46
CA VAL A 74 -3.72 -1.67 -14.90
C VAL A 74 -4.82 -2.14 -15.83
N SER A 75 -5.53 -3.21 -15.46
CA SER A 75 -6.49 -3.89 -16.35
C SER A 75 -7.92 -3.97 -15.79
N ALA A 76 -8.10 -3.75 -14.49
CA ALA A 76 -9.41 -3.86 -13.86
C ALA A 76 -10.39 -2.79 -14.34
N SER A 77 -11.61 -3.23 -14.59
CA SER A 77 -12.75 -2.35 -14.90
C SER A 77 -13.75 -2.27 -13.76
N ILE A 78 -14.00 -3.39 -13.09
CA ILE A 78 -14.99 -3.51 -12.01
C ILE A 78 -14.33 -4.24 -10.84
N TYR A 79 -14.49 -3.70 -9.64
CA TYR A 79 -14.11 -4.37 -8.39
C TYR A 79 -15.34 -4.82 -7.62
N GLU A 80 -15.32 -6.03 -7.08
CA GLU A 80 -16.23 -6.46 -6.03
C GLU A 80 -15.60 -6.11 -4.69
N VAL A 81 -16.32 -5.34 -3.87
CA VAL A 81 -15.88 -4.93 -2.53
C VAL A 81 -16.88 -5.41 -1.48
N GLU A 82 -16.39 -5.70 -0.26
CA GLU A 82 -17.24 -5.87 0.92
C GLU A 82 -17.22 -4.58 1.73
N ARG A 83 -18.41 -4.03 1.97
CA ARG A 83 -18.65 -2.84 2.78
C ARG A 83 -19.78 -3.13 3.75
N ASP A 84 -19.53 -2.97 5.05
CA ASP A 84 -20.51 -3.22 6.12
C ASP A 84 -21.16 -4.62 6.05
N GLY A 85 -20.42 -5.61 5.53
CA GLY A 85 -20.88 -7.00 5.35
C GLY A 85 -21.68 -7.25 4.06
N GLU A 86 -21.88 -6.24 3.23
CA GLU A 86 -22.54 -6.37 1.93
C GLU A 86 -21.53 -6.33 0.78
N LYS A 87 -21.78 -7.12 -0.25
CA LYS A 87 -20.98 -7.12 -1.47
C LYS A 87 -21.53 -6.11 -2.46
N LEU A 88 -20.64 -5.27 -2.99
CA LEU A 88 -20.96 -4.19 -3.91
C LEU A 88 -19.99 -4.21 -5.09
N GLU A 89 -20.46 -3.84 -6.27
CA GLU A 89 -19.62 -3.63 -7.43
C GLU A 89 -19.28 -2.14 -7.56
N VAL A 90 -18.00 -1.85 -7.78
CA VAL A 90 -17.49 -0.50 -8.02
C VAL A 90 -16.73 -0.48 -9.33
N SER A 91 -17.16 0.38 -10.26
CA SER A 91 -16.57 0.48 -11.59
C SER A 91 -15.54 1.62 -11.65
N LEU A 92 -14.38 1.36 -12.24
CA LEU A 92 -13.41 2.39 -12.57
C LEU A 92 -13.77 3.09 -13.89
N PRO A 93 -13.49 4.40 -14.02
CA PRO A 93 -13.65 5.09 -15.30
C PRO A 93 -12.63 4.56 -16.32
N THR A 94 -12.99 4.54 -17.59
CA THR A 94 -12.11 4.03 -18.66
C THR A 94 -10.79 4.79 -18.80
N ASP A 95 -10.78 6.07 -18.44
CA ASP A 95 -9.61 6.94 -18.44
C ASP A 95 -8.86 6.98 -17.09
N PHE A 96 -9.14 6.00 -16.21
CA PHE A 96 -8.59 5.93 -14.86
C PHE A 96 -7.06 6.09 -14.82
N LEU A 97 -6.33 5.34 -15.67
CA LEU A 97 -4.87 5.39 -15.70
C LEU A 97 -4.33 6.76 -16.12
N GLY A 98 -4.99 7.39 -17.09
CA GLY A 98 -4.63 8.74 -17.53
C GLY A 98 -4.87 9.81 -16.47
N ARG A 99 -5.98 9.70 -15.73
CA ARG A 99 -6.29 10.56 -14.57
C ARG A 99 -5.31 10.34 -13.43
N LEU A 100 -5.01 9.07 -13.12
CA LEU A 100 -4.06 8.70 -12.07
C LEU A 100 -2.66 9.24 -12.34
N SER A 101 -2.17 9.14 -13.58
CA SER A 101 -0.85 9.67 -13.97
C SER A 101 -0.71 11.19 -13.84
N SER A 102 -1.83 11.90 -13.79
CA SER A 102 -1.90 13.36 -13.62
C SER A 102 -2.33 13.77 -12.22
N SER A 103 -2.56 12.82 -11.31
CA SER A 103 -3.01 13.08 -9.95
C SER A 103 -1.85 13.51 -9.05
N GLU A 104 -2.09 14.49 -8.19
CA GLU A 104 -1.16 14.86 -7.11
C GLU A 104 -1.07 13.79 -6.02
N ASN A 105 -2.14 13.02 -5.84
CA ASN A 105 -2.19 11.86 -4.94
C ASN A 105 -2.36 10.57 -5.75
N PRO A 106 -1.26 9.89 -6.14
CA PRO A 106 -1.32 8.63 -6.88
C PRO A 106 -1.56 7.40 -5.98
N SER A 107 -1.70 7.58 -4.67
CA SER A 107 -1.88 6.48 -3.72
C SER A 107 -3.21 5.76 -3.95
N LEU A 108 -3.17 4.44 -3.92
CA LEU A 108 -4.32 3.57 -4.14
C LEU A 108 -4.31 2.43 -3.12
N PHE A 109 -5.43 2.18 -2.48
CA PHE A 109 -5.61 1.08 -1.53
C PHE A 109 -4.51 1.02 -0.48
N GLU A 110 -4.36 2.09 0.30
CA GLU A 110 -3.39 2.13 1.40
C GLU A 110 -3.91 1.36 2.61
N PHE A 111 -3.00 0.74 3.35
CA PHE A 111 -3.36 0.08 4.60
C PHE A 111 -3.82 1.11 5.64
N ARG A 112 -4.87 0.78 6.36
CA ARG A 112 -5.26 1.55 7.54
C ARG A 112 -4.24 1.30 8.65
N THR A 113 -3.58 2.36 9.10
CA THR A 113 -2.48 2.27 10.06
C THR A 113 -2.88 2.81 11.43
N PRO A 114 -2.42 2.22 12.54
CA PRO A 114 -2.56 2.81 13.86
C PRO A 114 -1.80 4.15 13.93
N PHE A 115 -2.24 5.06 14.80
CA PHE A 115 -1.54 6.32 15.03
C PHE A 115 -0.40 6.09 16.05
N ILE A 116 0.80 5.79 15.56
CA ILE A 116 1.99 5.60 16.38
C ILE A 116 2.83 6.87 16.31
N ILE A 117 3.16 7.44 17.48
CA ILE A 117 3.97 8.66 17.59
C ILE A 117 5.43 8.32 17.33
N GLN A 118 6.02 8.95 16.31
CA GLN A 118 7.44 8.80 16.00
C GLN A 118 8.28 9.91 16.65
N SER A 119 7.73 11.12 16.69
CA SER A 119 8.37 12.25 17.40
C SER A 119 7.33 13.34 17.69
N VAL A 120 7.66 14.22 18.62
CA VAL A 120 6.91 15.44 18.94
C VAL A 120 7.65 16.61 18.29
N SER A 121 6.91 17.46 17.55
CA SER A 121 7.48 18.67 16.95
C SER A 121 7.88 19.69 18.03
N GLU A 122 8.99 20.39 17.84
CA GLU A 122 9.41 21.50 18.69
C GLU A 122 8.38 22.66 18.73
N GLU A 123 7.57 22.78 17.69
CA GLU A 123 6.49 23.76 17.59
C GLU A 123 5.16 23.26 18.17
N SER A 124 5.10 22.01 18.63
CA SER A 124 3.89 21.42 19.19
C SER A 124 3.47 22.13 20.49
N LEU A 125 2.15 22.38 20.62
CA LEU A 125 1.55 22.81 21.88
C LEU A 125 1.67 21.77 23.00
N ASN A 126 2.05 20.53 22.62
CA ASN A 126 2.15 19.38 23.52
C ASN A 126 3.62 18.94 23.77
N LYS A 127 4.63 19.74 23.41
CA LYS A 127 6.04 19.38 23.52
C LYS A 127 6.53 19.12 24.95
N ASP A 128 5.93 19.77 25.93
CA ASP A 128 6.31 19.65 27.34
C ASP A 128 5.59 18.52 28.07
N TYR A 129 4.71 17.77 27.36
CA TYR A 129 4.05 16.60 27.92
C TYR A 129 4.93 15.36 27.81
N ASP A 130 4.80 14.43 28.78
CA ASP A 130 5.48 13.11 28.69
C ASP A 130 4.83 12.26 27.60
N ILE A 131 5.19 12.56 26.36
CA ILE A 131 4.84 11.81 25.14
C ILE A 131 6.12 11.23 24.59
N ARG A 132 6.10 9.95 24.23
CA ARG A 132 7.30 9.21 23.79
C ARG A 132 7.13 8.59 22.42
N GLN A 133 8.25 8.38 21.76
CA GLN A 133 8.26 7.55 20.55
C GLN A 133 7.71 6.16 20.87
N GLY A 134 6.85 5.66 20.02
CA GLY A 134 6.18 4.37 20.18
C GLY A 134 4.83 4.43 20.91
N ASP A 135 4.47 5.57 21.52
CA ASP A 135 3.12 5.74 22.06
C ASP A 135 2.09 5.64 20.94
N MET A 136 1.03 4.88 21.16
CA MET A 136 -0.06 4.72 20.20
C MET A 136 -1.34 5.35 20.74
N ILE A 137 -2.00 6.22 19.97
CA ILE A 137 -3.30 6.77 20.34
C ILE A 137 -4.37 5.71 20.12
N VAL A 138 -5.09 5.35 21.19
CA VAL A 138 -6.13 4.32 21.17
C VAL A 138 -7.53 4.85 21.52
N SER A 139 -7.63 6.07 22.02
CA SER A 139 -8.92 6.72 22.27
C SER A 139 -8.77 8.24 22.23
N LEU A 140 -9.84 8.94 21.82
CA LEU A 140 -9.97 10.39 21.88
C LEU A 140 -11.39 10.73 22.40
N ASN A 141 -11.47 11.50 23.50
CA ASN A 141 -12.73 11.88 24.16
C ASN A 141 -13.64 10.66 24.40
N ASN A 142 -13.09 9.55 24.92
CA ASN A 142 -13.76 8.26 25.17
C ASN A 142 -14.26 7.53 23.90
N GLN A 143 -13.92 8.01 22.71
CA GLN A 143 -14.17 7.30 21.47
C GLN A 143 -12.93 6.45 21.11
N GLU A 144 -13.12 5.15 20.95
CA GLU A 144 -12.03 4.24 20.56
C GLU A 144 -11.50 4.56 19.16
N ILE A 145 -10.18 4.59 19.05
CA ILE A 145 -9.43 4.84 17.81
C ILE A 145 -8.56 3.64 17.51
N LYS A 146 -8.83 2.99 16.42
CA LYS A 146 -8.02 1.88 15.91
C LYS A 146 -7.08 2.33 14.80
N TYR A 147 -7.50 3.33 14.01
CA TYR A 147 -6.79 3.77 12.82
C TYR A 147 -6.64 5.29 12.77
N THR A 148 -5.59 5.74 12.13
CA THR A 148 -5.27 7.16 11.91
C THR A 148 -6.40 7.90 11.18
N ASP A 149 -7.02 7.26 10.19
CA ASP A 149 -8.13 7.85 9.42
C ASP A 149 -9.38 8.15 10.27
N GLN A 150 -9.55 7.47 11.40
CA GLN A 150 -10.62 7.76 12.38
C GLN A 150 -10.27 8.96 13.26
N LEU A 151 -8.97 9.12 13.58
CA LEU A 151 -8.51 10.19 14.48
C LEU A 151 -8.56 11.57 13.82
N ILE A 152 -8.12 11.67 12.56
CA ILE A 152 -7.98 12.95 11.84
C ILE A 152 -9.29 13.76 11.83
N PRO A 153 -10.47 13.20 11.46
CA PRO A 153 -11.71 13.95 11.46
C PRO A 153 -12.17 14.40 12.86
N LEU A 154 -11.77 13.67 13.90
CA LEU A 154 -12.09 14.04 15.29
C LEU A 154 -11.22 15.21 15.75
N LEU A 155 -9.94 15.24 15.39
CA LEU A 155 -9.06 16.37 15.66
C LEU A 155 -9.53 17.62 14.92
N GLU A 156 -9.94 17.50 13.65
CA GLU A 156 -10.50 18.60 12.87
C GLU A 156 -11.71 19.27 13.54
N LYS A 157 -12.59 18.47 14.18
CA LYS A 157 -13.76 18.98 14.92
C LYS A 157 -13.39 19.66 16.23
N ASN A 158 -12.20 19.39 16.77
CA ASN A 158 -11.73 19.88 18.07
C ASN A 158 -10.60 20.91 17.93
N LYS A 159 -10.50 21.65 16.82
CA LYS A 159 -9.50 22.71 16.62
C LYS A 159 -9.53 23.76 17.74
N ASN A 160 -8.35 24.20 18.16
CA ASN A 160 -8.16 25.19 19.22
C ASN A 160 -8.79 24.82 20.57
N THR A 161 -8.96 23.51 20.84
CA THR A 161 -9.47 23.01 22.12
C THR A 161 -8.54 21.98 22.71
N THR A 162 -8.85 21.52 23.92
CA THR A 162 -8.20 20.35 24.53
C THR A 162 -9.05 19.11 24.32
N VAL A 163 -8.36 17.96 24.20
CA VAL A 163 -8.99 16.65 24.07
C VAL A 163 -8.39 15.67 25.09
N GLU A 164 -9.22 14.76 25.57
CA GLU A 164 -8.76 13.64 26.37
C GLU A 164 -8.28 12.53 25.44
N VAL A 165 -7.01 12.11 25.57
CA VAL A 165 -6.41 11.07 24.74
C VAL A 165 -5.95 9.93 25.64
N GLU A 166 -6.29 8.70 25.27
CA GLU A 166 -5.69 7.51 25.85
C GLU A 166 -4.58 7.02 24.93
N LEU A 167 -3.38 6.93 25.50
CA LEU A 167 -2.17 6.39 24.85
C LEU A 167 -1.94 4.97 25.32
N LEU A 168 -1.52 4.09 24.44
CA LEU A 168 -0.97 2.78 24.76
C LEU A 168 0.56 2.86 24.70
N ARG A 169 1.23 2.60 25.84
CA ARG A 169 2.69 2.56 26.01
C ARG A 169 3.06 1.25 26.69
N ASP A 170 3.86 0.40 26.08
CA ASP A 170 4.30 -0.88 26.67
C ASP A 170 3.13 -1.71 27.25
N SER A 171 1.99 -1.75 26.56
CA SER A 171 0.73 -2.39 26.98
C SER A 171 -0.02 -1.70 28.14
N PHE A 172 0.45 -0.54 28.62
CA PHE A 172 -0.25 0.25 29.63
C PHE A 172 -1.02 1.41 29.00
N LYS A 173 -2.24 1.62 29.47
CA LYS A 173 -3.08 2.75 29.09
C LYS A 173 -2.76 3.98 29.93
N ILE A 174 -2.45 5.09 29.28
CA ILE A 174 -2.05 6.37 29.90
C ILE A 174 -3.00 7.45 29.39
N GLN A 175 -3.73 8.10 30.29
CA GLN A 175 -4.60 9.22 29.94
C GLN A 175 -3.80 10.54 29.95
N LYS A 176 -4.04 11.37 28.95
CA LYS A 176 -3.48 12.70 28.78
C LYS A 176 -4.53 13.67 28.28
N THR A 177 -4.48 14.91 28.74
CA THR A 177 -5.23 16.01 28.13
C THR A 177 -4.25 16.75 27.22
N LEU A 178 -4.55 16.78 25.92
CA LEU A 178 -3.68 17.34 24.89
C LEU A 178 -4.35 18.51 24.19
N ASN A 179 -3.53 19.46 23.70
CA ASN A 179 -4.01 20.61 22.93
C ASN A 179 -4.09 20.25 21.45
N VAL A 180 -5.19 20.57 20.82
CA VAL A 180 -5.33 20.52 19.34
C VAL A 180 -5.09 21.93 18.82
N ASP A 181 -4.18 22.07 17.88
CA ASP A 181 -3.87 23.37 17.29
C ASP A 181 -4.96 23.89 16.34
N LYS A 182 -4.74 25.07 15.78
CA LYS A 182 -5.65 25.73 14.82
C LYS A 182 -5.85 24.92 13.52
N ASP A 183 -4.90 24.05 13.18
CA ASP A 183 -4.90 23.22 11.97
C ASP A 183 -5.43 21.81 12.23
N GLY A 184 -5.95 21.54 13.46
CA GLY A 184 -6.49 20.24 13.84
C GLY A 184 -5.41 19.19 14.09
N LYS A 185 -4.26 19.59 14.58
CA LYS A 185 -3.11 18.69 14.81
C LYS A 185 -2.71 18.68 16.29
N LEU A 186 -2.16 17.55 16.72
CA LEU A 186 -1.53 17.41 18.04
C LEU A 186 -0.03 17.81 18.01
N GLY A 187 0.51 18.07 16.81
CA GLY A 187 1.93 18.40 16.63
C GLY A 187 2.85 17.19 16.79
N PHE A 188 2.36 15.98 16.50
CA PHE A 188 3.13 14.74 16.47
C PHE A 188 3.44 14.33 15.04
N MET A 189 4.66 13.88 14.78
CA MET A 189 4.96 13.11 13.59
C MET A 189 4.52 11.67 13.86
N GLN A 190 3.67 11.14 13.01
CA GLN A 190 3.13 9.80 13.14
C GLN A 190 3.62 8.91 12.00
N GLY A 191 3.65 7.60 12.23
CA GLY A 191 3.93 6.59 11.21
C GLY A 191 3.95 5.20 11.81
N ALA A 192 3.41 4.25 11.07
CA ALA A 192 3.52 2.83 11.37
C ALA A 192 4.26 2.15 10.22
N SER A 193 5.37 1.51 10.53
CA SER A 193 6.09 0.68 9.57
C SER A 193 5.34 -0.63 9.31
N ILE A 194 5.66 -1.33 8.23
CA ILE A 194 5.13 -2.69 8.00
C ILE A 194 5.45 -3.60 9.18
N LYS A 195 6.63 -3.45 9.80
CA LYS A 195 7.01 -4.20 10.98
C LYS A 195 6.07 -3.92 12.15
N ASP A 196 5.76 -2.64 12.43
CA ASP A 196 4.83 -2.29 13.50
C ASP A 196 3.46 -2.91 13.26
N MET A 197 3.01 -2.91 12.00
CA MET A 197 1.71 -3.49 11.63
C MET A 197 1.69 -5.02 11.77
N LEU A 198 2.81 -5.70 11.56
CA LEU A 198 2.96 -7.13 11.80
C LEU A 198 3.01 -7.45 13.29
N ASP A 199 3.82 -6.71 14.06
CA ASP A 199 4.00 -6.89 15.50
C ASP A 199 2.68 -6.62 16.26
N LEU A 200 1.83 -5.74 15.75
CA LEU A 200 0.51 -5.40 16.28
C LEU A 200 -0.65 -6.20 15.65
N GLU A 201 -0.36 -7.21 14.83
CA GLU A 201 -1.33 -8.09 14.17
C GLU A 201 -2.36 -7.36 13.25
N TYR A 202 -1.98 -6.21 12.70
CA TYR A 202 -2.79 -5.51 11.70
C TYR A 202 -2.68 -6.15 10.32
N LEU A 203 -1.54 -6.79 10.03
CA LEU A 203 -1.25 -7.49 8.78
C LEU A 203 -0.61 -8.85 9.07
N GLU A 204 -0.77 -9.77 8.14
CA GLU A 204 -0.08 -11.06 8.14
C GLU A 204 0.72 -11.19 6.84
N VAL A 205 1.99 -11.59 6.99
CA VAL A 205 2.87 -11.88 5.87
C VAL A 205 3.10 -13.38 5.80
N THR A 206 2.81 -13.95 4.66
CA THR A 206 3.17 -15.33 4.34
C THR A 206 4.54 -15.35 3.69
N ASN A 207 5.49 -16.02 4.32
CA ASN A 207 6.84 -16.23 3.80
C ASN A 207 6.98 -17.69 3.36
N ASN A 208 7.35 -17.90 2.10
CA ASN A 208 7.59 -19.23 1.55
C ASN A 208 9.06 -19.37 1.15
N SER A 209 9.68 -20.46 1.53
CA SER A 209 11.01 -20.88 1.06
C SER A 209 10.86 -22.09 0.15
N TYR A 210 11.66 -22.15 -0.89
CA TYR A 210 11.55 -23.17 -1.92
C TYR A 210 12.86 -23.97 -2.05
N SER A 211 12.74 -25.27 -2.27
CA SER A 211 13.86 -26.09 -2.73
C SER A 211 14.28 -25.65 -4.15
N PHE A 212 15.47 -26.06 -4.60
CA PHE A 212 15.95 -25.75 -5.95
C PHE A 212 14.96 -26.20 -7.04
N ILE A 213 14.36 -27.39 -6.89
CA ILE A 213 13.41 -27.93 -7.86
C ILE A 213 12.12 -27.11 -7.89
N GLU A 214 11.56 -26.77 -6.73
CA GLU A 214 10.38 -25.91 -6.62
C GLU A 214 10.65 -24.52 -7.18
N SER A 215 11.86 -23.98 -6.97
CA SER A 215 12.26 -22.67 -7.47
C SER A 215 12.24 -22.58 -8.99
N ILE A 216 12.50 -23.69 -9.70
CA ILE A 216 12.40 -23.73 -11.16
C ILE A 216 10.96 -23.45 -11.60
N GLN A 217 9.99 -24.11 -10.98
CA GLN A 217 8.57 -23.91 -11.28
C GLN A 217 8.10 -22.50 -10.87
N ILE A 218 8.42 -22.09 -9.62
CA ILE A 218 8.02 -20.79 -9.08
C ILE A 218 8.65 -19.64 -9.88
N GLY A 219 9.95 -19.69 -10.17
CA GLY A 219 10.64 -18.64 -10.94
C GLY A 219 10.11 -18.54 -12.38
N THR A 220 9.83 -19.67 -13.02
CA THR A 220 9.21 -19.67 -14.35
C THR A 220 7.80 -19.08 -14.33
N ASN A 221 6.97 -19.43 -13.32
CA ASN A 221 5.65 -18.87 -13.16
C ASN A 221 5.70 -17.35 -12.87
N ASN A 222 6.64 -16.91 -12.06
CA ASN A 222 6.86 -15.49 -11.78
C ASN A 222 7.20 -14.71 -13.06
N PHE A 223 8.09 -15.26 -13.88
CA PHE A 223 8.43 -14.67 -15.18
C PHE A 223 7.19 -14.58 -16.10
N VAL A 224 6.43 -15.68 -16.24
CA VAL A 224 5.22 -15.70 -17.09
C VAL A 224 4.19 -14.70 -16.62
N SER A 225 3.97 -14.63 -15.29
CA SER A 225 3.02 -13.69 -14.68
C SER A 225 3.47 -12.24 -14.88
N PHE A 226 4.78 -11.97 -14.71
CA PHE A 226 5.34 -10.64 -14.95
C PHE A 226 5.23 -10.25 -16.43
N PHE A 227 5.57 -11.17 -17.34
CA PHE A 227 5.47 -10.92 -18.77
C PHE A 227 4.03 -10.68 -19.22
N GLY A 228 3.07 -11.44 -18.68
CA GLY A 228 1.64 -11.20 -18.89
C GLY A 228 1.23 -9.80 -18.44
N PHE A 229 1.61 -9.40 -17.23
CA PHE A 229 1.37 -8.04 -16.72
C PHE A 229 2.00 -6.95 -17.58
N TYR A 230 3.20 -7.17 -18.08
CA TYR A 230 3.87 -6.26 -19.01
C TYR A 230 3.08 -6.08 -20.32
N LEU A 231 2.53 -7.18 -20.87
CA LEU A 231 1.67 -7.11 -22.06
C LEU A 231 0.36 -6.34 -21.78
N GLU A 232 -0.23 -6.50 -20.60
CA GLU A 232 -1.42 -5.70 -20.18
C GLU A 232 -1.09 -4.21 -20.12
N GLN A 233 0.07 -3.83 -19.56
CA GLN A 233 0.53 -2.43 -19.56
C GLN A 233 0.71 -1.90 -20.99
N PHE A 234 1.31 -2.67 -21.89
CA PHE A 234 1.42 -2.30 -23.30
C PHE A 234 0.05 -2.09 -23.93
N ALA A 235 -0.87 -3.03 -23.73
CA ALA A 235 -2.23 -2.91 -24.24
C ALA A 235 -2.92 -1.62 -23.73
N ALA A 236 -2.74 -1.30 -22.44
CA ALA A 236 -3.28 -0.07 -21.85
C ALA A 236 -2.65 1.19 -22.48
N ILE A 237 -1.33 1.22 -22.71
CA ILE A 237 -0.62 2.35 -23.32
C ILE A 237 -1.08 2.59 -24.78
N PHE A 238 -1.26 1.50 -25.55
CA PHE A 238 -1.69 1.61 -26.95
C PHE A 238 -3.20 1.84 -27.12
N ASN A 239 -3.98 1.74 -26.04
CA ASN A 239 -5.39 2.11 -26.04
C ASN A 239 -5.58 3.57 -25.63
N PRO A 240 -5.91 4.49 -26.56
CA PRO A 240 -6.01 5.91 -26.25
C PRO A 240 -7.08 6.24 -25.19
N SER A 241 -8.12 5.40 -25.05
CA SER A 241 -9.22 5.64 -24.10
C SER A 241 -8.79 5.54 -22.66
N THR A 242 -7.73 4.77 -22.34
CA THR A 242 -7.22 4.63 -20.96
C THR A 242 -6.43 5.85 -20.50
N GLY A 243 -5.88 6.64 -21.44
CA GLY A 243 -4.97 7.75 -21.15
C GLY A 243 -3.61 7.31 -20.57
N ALA A 244 -3.31 6.00 -20.47
CA ALA A 244 -2.10 5.46 -19.85
C ALA A 244 -0.79 5.98 -20.48
N TYR A 245 -0.83 6.30 -21.78
CA TYR A 245 0.31 6.90 -22.50
C TYR A 245 0.80 8.23 -21.88
N LYS A 246 -0.04 8.94 -21.12
CA LYS A 246 0.33 10.19 -20.44
C LYS A 246 1.29 9.97 -19.28
N GLY A 247 1.29 8.76 -18.70
CA GLY A 247 2.17 8.37 -17.61
C GLY A 247 3.51 7.79 -18.04
N LEU A 248 3.82 7.76 -19.35
CA LEU A 248 5.11 7.24 -19.84
C LEU A 248 6.26 8.11 -19.36
N GLY A 249 7.11 7.52 -18.51
CA GLY A 249 8.34 8.13 -18.03
C GLY A 249 9.44 8.11 -19.08
N GLY A 250 10.35 9.11 -19.04
CA GLY A 250 11.56 9.12 -19.83
C GLY A 250 12.66 8.21 -19.25
N PHE A 251 13.84 8.25 -19.86
CA PHE A 251 15.01 7.44 -19.46
C PHE A 251 15.38 7.58 -17.97
N LEU A 252 15.17 8.77 -17.37
CA LEU A 252 15.40 8.99 -15.94
C LEU A 252 14.45 8.18 -15.04
N ALA A 253 13.23 7.89 -15.50
CA ALA A 253 12.29 7.07 -14.75
C ALA A 253 12.80 5.63 -14.58
N ILE A 254 13.54 5.10 -15.57
CA ILE A 254 14.17 3.78 -15.50
C ILE A 254 15.25 3.76 -14.39
N GLY A 255 16.05 4.81 -14.27
CA GLY A 255 17.04 4.93 -13.19
C GLY A 255 16.40 4.95 -11.80
N ASN A 256 15.24 5.59 -11.65
CA ASN A 256 14.53 5.70 -10.38
C ASN A 256 13.84 4.39 -9.93
N ILE A 257 13.81 3.36 -10.77
CA ILE A 257 13.30 2.03 -10.38
C ILE A 257 14.21 1.37 -9.34
N PHE A 258 15.51 1.67 -9.37
CA PHE A 258 16.46 1.12 -8.39
C PHE A 258 16.38 1.88 -7.06
N PRO A 259 16.40 1.15 -5.91
CA PRO A 259 16.38 1.80 -4.60
C PRO A 259 17.64 2.63 -4.37
N GLY A 260 17.52 3.71 -3.57
CA GLY A 260 18.66 4.58 -3.22
C GLY A 260 19.71 3.89 -2.31
N THR A 261 19.32 2.81 -1.65
CA THR A 261 20.21 1.95 -0.86
C THR A 261 20.43 0.63 -1.58
N TRP A 262 21.67 0.13 -1.52
CA TRP A 262 21.99 -1.13 -2.20
C TRP A 262 21.33 -2.32 -1.51
N ASP A 263 20.56 -3.08 -2.27
CA ASP A 263 19.96 -4.34 -1.87
C ASP A 263 20.03 -5.35 -3.02
N TRP A 264 20.63 -6.52 -2.76
CA TRP A 264 20.85 -7.52 -3.77
C TRP A 264 19.57 -8.13 -4.33
N GLN A 265 18.55 -8.35 -3.50
CA GLN A 265 17.26 -8.88 -3.95
C GLN A 265 16.60 -7.89 -4.92
N SER A 266 16.49 -6.64 -4.50
CA SER A 266 15.92 -5.57 -5.34
C SER A 266 16.71 -5.36 -6.62
N PHE A 267 18.04 -5.42 -6.56
CA PHE A 267 18.90 -5.29 -7.75
C PHE A 267 18.58 -6.36 -8.79
N TRP A 268 18.54 -7.63 -8.38
CA TRP A 268 18.28 -8.73 -9.32
C TRP A 268 16.82 -8.75 -9.78
N ASP A 269 15.86 -8.40 -8.92
CA ASP A 269 14.46 -8.26 -9.30
C ASP A 269 14.28 -7.18 -10.38
N ARG A 270 14.89 -6.00 -10.20
CA ARG A 270 14.85 -4.94 -11.22
C ARG A 270 15.59 -5.31 -12.50
N THR A 271 16.70 -6.03 -12.39
CA THR A 271 17.45 -6.52 -13.55
C THR A 271 16.64 -7.53 -14.36
N ALA A 272 15.85 -8.39 -13.70
CA ALA A 272 14.98 -9.35 -14.40
C ALA A 272 13.81 -8.67 -15.12
N ILE A 273 13.39 -7.49 -14.66
CA ILE A 273 12.31 -6.69 -15.26
C ILE A 273 12.79 -5.95 -16.52
N LEU A 274 14.02 -5.46 -16.55
CA LEU A 274 14.62 -4.69 -17.64
C LEU A 274 15.18 -5.59 -18.75
#